data_212a7a84755336e4ab165b9b59a81415
#
_entry.id   212a7a84755336e4ab165b9b59a81415
#
_cell.length_a   1.000
_cell.length_b   1.000
_cell.length_c   1.000
_cell.angle_alpha   90.00
_cell.angle_beta   90.00
_cell.angle_gamma   90.00
#
_symmetry.space_group_name_H-M   'P 1'
#
loop_
_entity.id
_entity.type
_entity.pdbx_description
1 polymer ?
#
loop_
_entity_poly.entity_id
_entity_poly.type
_entity_poly.pdbx_seq_one_letter_code
_entity_poly.pdbx_strand_id
1 'polypeptide(L)'
;MRRAALIFFLFVTLLAAGCGGSSKSSSSGSSSDGDRLTRAEFAAKADAICKKYNAKTKEIGNNSKSLSDVAKAFDQALPVLENALSELKALKPPKSEQHDVDKWLAQSQVLKHNLEEMRDKAKAKDLKGVQEAFARASANDQLGNQLAAKLGMKVCSKG
;
A
#
# COMPACT_ATOMS: atom_id res chain seq x y z
N MET A 1 -29.15 -17.54 -34.60
CA MET A 1 -29.76 -17.01 -35.86
C MET A 1 -29.59 -15.48 -35.86
N ARG A 2 -28.99 -15.01 -36.97
CA ARG A 2 -29.02 -13.65 -37.54
C ARG A 2 -28.24 -12.58 -36.77
N ARG A 3 -27.11 -12.21 -37.30
CA ARG A 3 -26.68 -11.27 -38.40
C ARG A 3 -26.40 -9.89 -37.79
N ALA A 4 -25.16 -9.50 -37.68
CA ALA A 4 -24.32 -8.84 -38.68
C ALA A 4 -24.79 -7.40 -39.00
N ALA A 5 -23.96 -6.41 -38.63
CA ALA A 5 -23.72 -5.25 -39.50
C ALA A 5 -22.37 -4.58 -39.10
N LEU A 6 -21.42 -4.72 -40.01
CA LEU A 6 -20.21 -3.93 -40.17
C LEU A 6 -20.61 -2.49 -40.59
N ILE A 7 -20.03 -1.46 -40.01
CA ILE A 7 -19.87 -0.18 -40.67
C ILE A 7 -18.42 0.28 -40.51
N PHE A 8 -17.70 0.19 -41.60
CA PHE A 8 -16.43 0.80 -41.93
C PHE A 8 -16.65 2.30 -42.07
N PHE A 9 -15.89 3.13 -41.39
CA PHE A 9 -15.66 4.50 -41.82
C PHE A 9 -14.15 4.81 -41.78
N LEU A 10 -13.66 4.88 -42.99
CA LEU A 10 -12.35 5.39 -43.38
C LEU A 10 -12.46 6.90 -43.51
N PHE A 11 -11.61 7.66 -42.87
CA PHE A 11 -11.24 9.03 -43.25
C PHE A 11 -9.81 9.30 -42.77
N VAL A 12 -8.86 9.16 -43.64
CA VAL A 12 -8.20 10.17 -44.46
C VAL A 12 -7.37 11.20 -43.68
N THR A 13 -6.09 11.03 -43.88
CA THR A 13 -4.91 11.81 -43.53
C THR A 13 -5.04 13.33 -43.74
N LEU A 14 -4.50 14.11 -42.79
CA LEU A 14 -3.84 15.40 -43.12
C LEU A 14 -2.56 15.51 -42.28
N LEU A 15 -1.44 15.47 -43.02
CA LEU A 15 -0.11 15.90 -42.60
C LEU A 15 -0.11 17.42 -42.48
N ALA A 16 0.20 17.94 -41.30
CA ALA A 16 0.65 19.29 -41.13
C ALA A 16 1.94 19.25 -40.29
N ALA A 17 3.06 19.42 -40.98
CA ALA A 17 4.34 19.71 -40.37
C ALA A 17 4.29 21.11 -39.74
N GLY A 18 4.53 21.18 -38.43
CA GLY A 18 4.67 22.42 -37.67
C GLY A 18 5.86 22.28 -36.74
N CYS A 19 6.97 22.85 -37.16
CA CYS A 19 8.20 23.05 -36.40
C CYS A 19 7.97 23.89 -35.14
N GLY A 20 8.65 23.52 -34.05
CA GLY A 20 9.27 24.51 -33.16
C GLY A 20 8.40 24.94 -31.97
N GLY A 21 8.76 24.45 -30.80
CA GLY A 21 8.30 24.98 -29.54
C GLY A 21 8.74 24.10 -28.41
N SER A 22 10.01 24.20 -28.00
CA SER A 22 10.42 23.70 -26.67
C SER A 22 9.65 24.45 -25.61
N SER A 23 8.45 24.01 -25.33
CA SER A 23 7.76 24.40 -24.10
C SER A 23 8.41 23.66 -22.95
N LYS A 24 9.44 24.29 -22.36
CA LYS A 24 9.81 24.05 -20.97
C LYS A 24 8.54 24.34 -20.18
N SER A 25 7.86 23.27 -19.77
CA SER A 25 6.89 23.36 -18.68
C SER A 25 7.68 23.79 -17.45
N SER A 26 7.68 25.07 -17.20
CA SER A 26 8.12 25.66 -15.97
C SER A 26 7.16 25.19 -14.89
N SER A 27 7.46 24.09 -14.25
CA SER A 27 6.90 23.76 -12.94
C SER A 27 7.54 24.71 -11.93
N SER A 28 6.99 25.92 -11.86
CA SER A 28 7.22 26.88 -10.79
C SER A 28 6.71 26.29 -9.50
N GLY A 29 7.61 25.88 -8.66
CA GLY A 29 7.31 25.31 -7.34
C GLY A 29 8.59 24.90 -6.67
N SER A 30 9.63 25.71 -6.86
CA SER A 30 10.90 25.54 -6.18
C SER A 30 10.79 26.08 -4.78
N SER A 31 10.53 25.22 -3.82
CA SER A 31 10.97 25.42 -2.46
C SER A 31 12.03 24.36 -2.19
N SER A 32 13.17 24.79 -1.76
CA SER A 32 14.38 24.07 -1.42
C SER A 32 14.17 22.93 -0.41
N ASP A 33 13.57 21.86 -0.85
CA ASP A 33 13.36 20.62 -0.11
C ASP A 33 14.04 19.45 -0.84
N GLY A 34 15.26 19.70 -1.28
CA GLY A 34 16.09 19.00 -2.26
C GLY A 34 16.11 17.46 -2.24
N ASP A 35 15.51 16.82 -1.24
CA ASP A 35 15.54 15.38 -1.06
C ASP A 35 14.14 14.77 -0.79
N ARG A 36 13.08 15.60 -0.75
CA ARG A 36 11.74 15.13 -0.44
C ARG A 36 10.94 14.81 -1.69
N LEU A 37 10.17 13.75 -1.60
CA LEU A 37 9.27 13.33 -2.66
C LEU A 37 8.08 14.30 -2.77
N THR A 38 7.55 14.47 -3.97
CA THR A 38 6.20 15.01 -4.16
C THR A 38 5.17 14.01 -3.63
N ARG A 39 3.95 14.47 -3.39
CA ARG A 39 2.83 13.60 -2.96
C ARG A 39 2.63 12.41 -3.90
N ALA A 40 2.64 12.65 -5.21
CA ALA A 40 2.45 11.60 -6.20
C ALA A 40 3.59 10.57 -6.19
N GLU A 41 4.83 11.03 -6.07
CA GLU A 41 6.00 10.15 -5.98
C GLU A 41 5.99 9.35 -4.68
N PHE A 42 5.64 9.97 -3.55
CA PHE A 42 5.52 9.28 -2.27
C PHE A 42 4.47 8.17 -2.35
N ALA A 43 3.25 8.49 -2.82
CA ALA A 43 2.18 7.51 -2.97
C ALA A 43 2.58 6.35 -3.89
N ALA A 44 3.20 6.64 -5.05
CA ALA A 44 3.64 5.63 -5.98
C ALA A 44 4.74 4.71 -5.40
N LYS A 45 5.73 5.28 -4.69
CA LYS A 45 6.79 4.48 -4.04
C LYS A 45 6.25 3.65 -2.88
N ALA A 46 5.36 4.21 -2.05
CA ALA A 46 4.72 3.47 -0.98
C ALA A 46 3.87 2.30 -1.53
N ASP A 47 3.07 2.55 -2.57
CA ASP A 47 2.27 1.51 -3.23
C ASP A 47 3.14 0.39 -3.85
N ALA A 48 4.30 0.73 -4.41
CA ALA A 48 5.25 -0.26 -4.91
C ALA A 48 5.79 -1.17 -3.78
N ILE A 49 6.09 -0.58 -2.61
CA ILE A 49 6.50 -1.32 -1.42
C ILE A 49 5.36 -2.23 -0.94
N CYS A 50 4.15 -1.68 -0.76
CA CYS A 50 2.98 -2.48 -0.35
C CYS A 50 2.72 -3.63 -1.33
N LYS A 51 2.76 -3.40 -2.64
CA LYS A 51 2.60 -4.44 -3.65
C LYS A 51 3.64 -5.55 -3.52
N LYS A 52 4.93 -5.18 -3.34
CA LYS A 52 6.05 -6.12 -3.16
C LYS A 52 5.82 -7.03 -1.95
N TYR A 53 5.37 -6.46 -0.84
CA TYR A 53 5.21 -7.20 0.41
C TYR A 53 3.89 -7.98 0.47
N ASN A 54 2.81 -7.46 -0.10
CA ASN A 54 1.55 -8.20 -0.26
C ASN A 54 1.77 -9.48 -1.10
N ALA A 55 2.59 -9.41 -2.15
CA ALA A 55 2.94 -10.59 -2.93
C ALA A 55 3.71 -11.65 -2.12
N LYS A 56 4.55 -11.23 -1.16
CA LYS A 56 5.29 -12.15 -0.28
C LYS A 56 4.41 -12.82 0.77
N THR A 57 3.35 -12.14 1.23
CA THR A 57 2.46 -12.65 2.27
C THR A 57 1.27 -13.43 1.73
N LYS A 58 0.99 -13.34 0.43
CA LYS A 58 -0.20 -13.92 -0.22
C LYS A 58 -0.41 -15.40 0.06
N GLU A 59 0.68 -16.17 0.12
CA GLU A 59 0.61 -17.63 0.34
C GLU A 59 0.76 -18.01 1.82
N ILE A 60 1.09 -17.04 2.68
CA ILE A 60 1.28 -17.29 4.11
C ILE A 60 -0.09 -17.53 4.77
N GLY A 61 -0.22 -18.64 5.46
CA GLY A 61 -1.42 -18.96 6.24
C GLY A 61 -2.60 -19.57 5.47
N ASN A 62 -2.53 -19.68 4.13
CA ASN A 62 -3.63 -20.22 3.31
C ASN A 62 -4.10 -21.63 3.74
N ASN A 63 -3.25 -22.42 4.36
CA ASN A 63 -3.55 -23.78 4.81
C ASN A 63 -3.60 -23.93 6.33
N SER A 64 -3.77 -22.86 7.08
CA SER A 64 -3.84 -22.90 8.55
C SER A 64 -5.10 -23.64 9.00
N LYS A 65 -4.94 -24.78 9.66
CA LYS A 65 -6.03 -25.63 10.19
C LYS A 65 -6.07 -25.66 11.71
N SER A 66 -5.06 -25.11 12.36
CA SER A 66 -4.92 -25.10 13.82
C SER A 66 -4.31 -23.79 14.30
N LEU A 67 -4.45 -23.49 15.60
CA LEU A 67 -3.77 -22.33 16.20
C LEU A 67 -2.24 -22.42 16.06
N SER A 68 -1.68 -23.62 16.05
CA SER A 68 -0.25 -23.81 15.81
C SER A 68 0.16 -23.38 14.38
N ASP A 69 -0.69 -23.63 13.37
CA ASP A 69 -0.42 -23.21 11.99
C ASP A 69 -0.60 -21.70 11.86
N VAL A 70 -1.58 -21.11 12.55
CA VAL A 70 -1.75 -19.65 12.64
C VAL A 70 -0.50 -19.00 13.25
N ALA A 71 0.02 -19.53 14.36
CA ALA A 71 1.23 -19.03 14.99
C ALA A 71 2.43 -19.07 14.02
N LYS A 72 2.63 -20.19 13.31
CA LYS A 72 3.70 -20.33 12.30
C LYS A 72 3.53 -19.34 11.14
N ALA A 73 2.29 -19.12 10.70
CA ALA A 73 2.01 -18.13 9.65
C ALA A 73 2.44 -16.72 10.08
N PHE A 74 2.14 -16.33 11.31
CA PHE A 74 2.60 -15.04 11.84
C PHE A 74 4.12 -14.97 12.06
N ASP A 75 4.77 -16.06 12.48
CA ASP A 75 6.24 -16.10 12.56
C ASP A 75 6.91 -15.85 11.19
N GLN A 76 6.24 -16.20 10.09
CA GLN A 76 6.69 -15.92 8.72
C GLN A 76 6.29 -14.52 8.24
N ALA A 77 5.09 -14.05 8.56
CA ALA A 77 4.56 -12.78 8.06
C ALA A 77 5.16 -11.55 8.77
N LEU A 78 5.42 -11.63 10.07
CA LEU A 78 5.92 -10.51 10.87
C LEU A 78 7.27 -9.94 10.36
N PRO A 79 8.29 -10.75 10.02
CA PRO A 79 9.51 -10.23 9.43
C PRO A 79 9.29 -9.55 8.06
N VAL A 80 8.32 -10.03 7.28
CA VAL A 80 7.95 -9.43 5.99
C VAL A 80 7.34 -8.05 6.20
N LEU A 81 6.43 -7.92 7.17
CA LEU A 81 5.85 -6.63 7.56
C LEU A 81 6.90 -5.66 8.10
N GLU A 82 7.80 -6.15 8.93
CA GLU A 82 8.89 -5.33 9.52
C GLU A 82 9.81 -4.73 8.47
N ASN A 83 10.18 -5.53 7.46
CA ASN A 83 10.93 -5.05 6.30
C ASN A 83 10.14 -4.01 5.49
N ALA A 84 8.83 -4.22 5.28
CA ALA A 84 7.98 -3.24 4.61
C ALA A 84 7.95 -1.91 5.35
N LEU A 85 7.76 -1.94 6.67
CA LEU A 85 7.75 -0.75 7.53
C LEU A 85 9.09 -0.02 7.52
N SER A 86 10.20 -0.74 7.47
CA SER A 86 11.54 -0.17 7.34
C SER A 86 11.70 0.59 6.02
N GLU A 87 11.31 -0.01 4.89
CA GLU A 87 11.37 0.64 3.58
C GLU A 87 10.43 1.86 3.51
N LEU A 88 9.22 1.77 4.08
CA LEU A 88 8.26 2.87 4.11
C LEU A 88 8.76 4.05 4.95
N LYS A 89 9.38 3.80 6.10
CA LYS A 89 9.98 4.83 6.96
C LYS A 89 11.16 5.54 6.32
N ALA A 90 11.86 4.90 5.38
CA ALA A 90 12.96 5.50 4.65
C ALA A 90 12.51 6.51 3.58
N LEU A 91 11.22 6.49 3.20
CA LEU A 91 10.67 7.47 2.26
C LEU A 91 10.55 8.83 2.95
N LYS A 92 10.93 9.88 2.22
CA LYS A 92 10.82 11.27 2.67
C LYS A 92 9.58 11.93 2.03
N PRO A 93 8.42 11.99 2.69
CA PRO A 93 7.23 12.61 2.13
C PRO A 93 7.39 14.14 2.02
N PRO A 94 6.49 14.84 1.30
CA PRO A 94 6.47 16.30 1.32
C PRO A 94 6.22 16.80 2.76
N LYS A 95 6.80 17.95 3.11
CA LYS A 95 6.65 18.52 4.48
C LYS A 95 5.20 18.71 4.88
N SER A 96 4.36 19.13 3.95
CA SER A 96 2.93 19.33 4.18
C SER A 96 2.17 18.06 4.56
N GLU A 97 2.70 16.89 4.24
CA GLU A 97 2.06 15.60 4.51
C GLU A 97 2.79 14.78 5.59
N GLN A 98 3.92 15.26 6.10
CA GLN A 98 4.73 14.56 7.09
C GLN A 98 3.89 14.06 8.28
N HIS A 99 3.03 14.92 8.83
CA HIS A 99 2.18 14.59 9.96
C HIS A 99 1.16 13.46 9.66
N ASP A 100 0.54 13.47 8.47
CA ASP A 100 -0.39 12.41 8.07
C ASP A 100 0.35 11.08 7.79
N VAL A 101 1.56 11.16 7.22
CA VAL A 101 2.43 9.98 7.04
C VAL A 101 2.87 9.40 8.38
N ASP A 102 3.27 10.24 9.32
CA ASP A 102 3.66 9.78 10.66
C ASP A 102 2.50 9.08 11.38
N LYS A 103 1.27 9.60 11.26
CA LYS A 103 0.06 8.94 11.77
C LYS A 103 -0.18 7.59 11.12
N TRP A 104 -0.05 7.52 9.79
CA TRP A 104 -0.22 6.26 9.06
C TRP A 104 0.81 5.22 9.47
N LEU A 105 2.08 5.59 9.58
CA LEU A 105 3.14 4.71 10.04
C LEU A 105 2.93 4.28 11.51
N ALA A 106 2.42 5.15 12.36
CA ALA A 106 2.06 4.80 13.74
C ALA A 106 0.94 3.74 13.78
N GLN A 107 -0.12 3.88 12.96
CA GLN A 107 -1.15 2.85 12.84
C GLN A 107 -0.58 1.52 12.35
N SER A 108 0.36 1.55 11.42
CA SER A 108 1.03 0.34 10.94
C SER A 108 1.89 -0.35 12.01
N GLN A 109 2.46 0.42 12.96
CA GLN A 109 3.15 -0.16 14.13
C GLN A 109 2.16 -0.81 15.10
N VAL A 110 0.99 -0.18 15.34
CA VAL A 110 -0.07 -0.77 16.17
C VAL A 110 -0.59 -2.06 15.54
N LEU A 111 -0.76 -2.09 14.20
CA LEU A 111 -1.13 -3.31 13.49
C LEU A 111 -0.09 -4.43 13.73
N LYS A 112 1.21 -4.12 13.56
CA LYS A 112 2.28 -5.08 13.84
C LYS A 112 2.16 -5.66 15.26
N HIS A 113 1.96 -4.80 16.26
CA HIS A 113 1.80 -5.25 17.66
C HIS A 113 0.59 -6.16 17.85
N ASN A 114 -0.56 -5.84 17.26
CA ASN A 114 -1.74 -6.69 17.30
C ASN A 114 -1.49 -8.08 16.66
N LEU A 115 -0.72 -8.13 15.56
CA LEU A 115 -0.35 -9.39 14.90
C LEU A 115 0.65 -10.21 15.76
N GLU A 116 1.57 -9.56 16.47
CA GLU A 116 2.45 -10.20 17.44
C GLU A 116 1.64 -10.82 18.58
N GLU A 117 0.67 -10.09 19.12
CA GLU A 117 -0.23 -10.60 20.15
C GLU A 117 -1.05 -11.80 19.64
N MET A 118 -1.61 -11.73 18.43
CA MET A 118 -2.31 -12.86 17.81
C MET A 118 -1.42 -14.10 17.70
N ARG A 119 -0.17 -13.94 17.29
CA ARG A 119 0.83 -15.02 17.25
C ARG A 119 1.01 -15.65 18.64
N ASP A 120 1.22 -14.83 19.65
CA ASP A 120 1.54 -15.29 21.01
C ASP A 120 0.32 -15.98 21.66
N LYS A 121 -0.90 -15.45 21.44
CA LYS A 121 -2.16 -16.09 21.81
C LYS A 121 -2.37 -17.44 21.10
N ALA A 122 -2.03 -17.50 19.80
CA ALA A 122 -2.11 -18.74 19.04
C ALA A 122 -1.10 -19.80 19.56
N LYS A 123 0.14 -19.40 19.92
CA LYS A 123 1.13 -20.27 20.56
C LYS A 123 0.63 -20.81 21.91
N ALA A 124 -0.05 -19.98 22.68
CA ALA A 124 -0.65 -20.34 23.95
C ALA A 124 -1.95 -21.17 23.81
N LYS A 125 -2.43 -21.41 22.58
CA LYS A 125 -3.73 -22.07 22.28
C LYS A 125 -4.94 -21.31 22.85
N ASP A 126 -4.80 -20.01 23.08
CA ASP A 126 -5.84 -19.11 23.58
C ASP A 126 -6.67 -18.58 22.38
N LEU A 127 -7.67 -19.35 21.97
CA LEU A 127 -8.56 -19.00 20.87
C LEU A 127 -9.28 -17.67 21.11
N LYS A 128 -9.74 -17.43 22.34
CA LYS A 128 -10.43 -16.20 22.70
C LYS A 128 -9.51 -14.98 22.54
N GLY A 129 -8.30 -15.08 23.06
CA GLY A 129 -7.28 -14.03 22.90
C GLY A 129 -6.92 -13.76 21.43
N VAL A 130 -6.85 -14.80 20.58
CA VAL A 130 -6.66 -14.63 19.12
C VAL A 130 -7.81 -13.83 18.50
N GLN A 131 -9.06 -14.16 18.84
CA GLN A 131 -10.25 -13.45 18.32
C GLN A 131 -10.29 -11.98 18.76
N GLU A 132 -9.97 -11.69 20.01
CA GLU A 132 -9.90 -10.32 20.54
C GLU A 132 -8.79 -9.50 19.86
N ALA A 133 -7.60 -10.08 19.70
CA ALA A 133 -6.49 -9.44 19.00
C ALA A 133 -6.81 -9.22 17.52
N PHE A 134 -7.49 -10.17 16.87
CA PHE A 134 -7.97 -10.02 15.49
C PHE A 134 -8.96 -8.86 15.34
N ALA A 135 -9.91 -8.72 16.26
CA ALA A 135 -10.86 -7.61 16.22
C ALA A 135 -10.15 -6.25 16.32
N ARG A 136 -9.13 -6.14 17.20
CA ARG A 136 -8.31 -4.92 17.32
C ARG A 136 -7.48 -4.68 16.05
N ALA A 137 -6.87 -5.73 15.50
CA ALA A 137 -6.10 -5.64 14.26
C ALA A 137 -6.98 -5.16 13.10
N SER A 138 -8.18 -5.72 12.93
CA SER A 138 -9.14 -5.30 11.89
C SER A 138 -9.58 -3.85 12.03
N ALA A 139 -9.89 -3.38 13.22
CA ALA A 139 -10.26 -1.99 13.46
C ALA A 139 -9.08 -1.04 13.13
N ASN A 140 -7.87 -1.42 13.52
CA ASN A 140 -6.66 -0.65 13.25
C ASN A 140 -6.31 -0.63 11.76
N ASP A 141 -6.48 -1.75 11.06
CA ASP A 141 -6.27 -1.84 9.61
C ASP A 141 -7.19 -0.89 8.84
N GLN A 142 -8.48 -0.83 9.22
CA GLN A 142 -9.42 0.13 8.62
C GLN A 142 -8.96 1.58 8.76
N LEU A 143 -8.45 1.97 9.92
CA LEU A 143 -7.90 3.31 10.15
C LEU A 143 -6.64 3.54 9.30
N GLY A 144 -5.76 2.57 9.24
CA GLY A 144 -4.56 2.60 8.39
C GLY A 144 -4.91 2.78 6.91
N ASN A 145 -5.89 2.01 6.43
CA ASN A 145 -6.36 2.07 5.05
C ASN A 145 -6.99 3.44 4.70
N GLN A 146 -7.75 4.05 5.61
CA GLN A 146 -8.29 5.40 5.43
C GLN A 146 -7.19 6.46 5.34
N LEU A 147 -6.18 6.38 6.20
CA LEU A 147 -5.03 7.29 6.15
C LEU A 147 -4.22 7.12 4.88
N ALA A 148 -3.96 5.87 4.45
CA ALA A 148 -3.29 5.57 3.19
C ALA A 148 -4.06 6.14 1.99
N ALA A 149 -5.38 5.97 1.95
CA ALA A 149 -6.23 6.54 0.91
C ALA A 149 -6.19 8.08 0.89
N LYS A 150 -6.21 8.73 2.07
CA LYS A 150 -6.05 10.18 2.20
C LYS A 150 -4.72 10.67 1.64
N LEU A 151 -3.65 9.90 1.79
CA LEU A 151 -2.32 10.17 1.23
C LEU A 151 -2.20 9.85 -0.27
N GLY A 152 -3.27 9.36 -0.90
CA GLY A 152 -3.33 9.05 -2.33
C GLY A 152 -2.79 7.66 -2.71
N MET A 153 -2.50 6.81 -1.73
CA MET A 153 -2.06 5.44 -1.96
C MET A 153 -3.23 4.54 -2.35
N LYS A 154 -3.06 3.70 -3.37
CA LYS A 154 -4.11 2.84 -3.92
C LYS A 154 -3.94 1.37 -3.54
N VAL A 155 -2.71 0.94 -3.31
CA VAL A 155 -2.37 -0.43 -2.92
C VAL A 155 -2.31 -0.55 -1.41
N CYS A 156 -1.57 0.36 -0.73
CA CYS A 156 -1.48 0.37 0.73
C CYS A 156 -2.83 0.62 1.42
N SER A 157 -3.81 1.21 0.72
CA SER A 157 -5.16 1.47 1.25
C SER A 157 -6.13 0.31 1.12
N LYS A 158 -5.69 -0.85 0.67
CA LYS A 158 -6.57 -2.02 0.46
C LYS A 158 -6.19 -3.23 1.33
N GLY A 159 -5.22 -3.06 2.23
CA GLY A 159 -4.81 -4.06 3.18
C GLY A 159 -4.13 -5.26 2.56
#